data_aa97ad45440fa5139db75f7a780f1c45
#
_entry.id   aa97ad45440fa5139db75f7a780f1c45
#
_cell.length_a   1.000
_cell.length_b   1.000
_cell.length_c   1.000
_cell.angle_alpha   90.00
_cell.angle_beta   90.00
_cell.angle_gamma   90.00
#
_symmetry.space_group_name_H-M   'P 1'
#
loop_
_entity.id
_entity.type
_entity.pdbx_description
1 polymer ?
#
loop_
_entity_poly.entity_id
_entity_poly.type
_entity_poly.pdbx_seq_one_letter_code
_entity_poly.pdbx_strand_id
1 'polypeptide(L)'
;TLQEEYGEKTYSFTVTGIYTYPAALSVFMNCDAFEKTFEKGSYYPGYFSNEELTDLTQKNIAMTISKEDLTKTSRQLRLSMGGMAVLFQGFGVIMFALLLYLLSKVVIEKNAQSISMAKILGYSDKEINRLYIRTTTIVSVVSLVVTIGLCIVLLKVICEVAFAEYSGYLEFYMEPLDLLKVLAAGLITYAVISFFQIKKIKAIPMTDALKNVE
;
A
#
# COMPACT_ATOMS: atom_id res chain seq x y z
N THR A 1 -28.18 -18.69 -12.21
CA THR A 1 -28.81 -19.72 -11.38
C THR A 1 -27.74 -20.31 -10.48
N LEU A 2 -27.99 -20.33 -9.19
CA LEU A 2 -27.11 -20.94 -8.21
C LEU A 2 -27.78 -22.24 -7.77
N GLN A 3 -27.03 -23.30 -7.70
CA GLN A 3 -27.52 -24.61 -7.33
C GLN A 3 -26.75 -25.06 -6.10
N GLU A 4 -27.46 -25.40 -5.03
CA GLU A 4 -26.90 -25.82 -3.76
C GLU A 4 -27.53 -27.15 -3.35
N GLU A 5 -26.72 -28.05 -2.84
CA GLU A 5 -27.16 -29.35 -2.34
C GLU A 5 -27.06 -29.34 -0.81
N TYR A 6 -28.19 -29.48 -0.16
CA TYR A 6 -28.26 -29.57 1.29
C TYR A 6 -28.98 -30.85 1.73
N GLY A 7 -28.23 -31.79 2.25
CA GLY A 7 -28.70 -33.14 2.51
C GLY A 7 -29.00 -33.89 1.22
N GLU A 8 -30.21 -34.46 1.10
CA GLU A 8 -30.68 -35.16 -0.12
C GLU A 8 -31.47 -34.27 -1.09
N LYS A 9 -31.63 -32.96 -0.78
CA LYS A 9 -32.42 -32.02 -1.56
C LYS A 9 -31.52 -31.05 -2.32
N THR A 10 -31.80 -30.87 -3.60
CA THR A 10 -31.14 -29.88 -4.45
C THR A 10 -32.02 -28.64 -4.56
N TYR A 11 -31.49 -27.49 -4.23
CA TYR A 11 -32.17 -26.20 -4.32
C TYR A 11 -31.65 -25.40 -5.48
N SER A 12 -32.54 -24.77 -6.24
CA SER A 12 -32.19 -23.93 -7.38
C SER A 12 -32.69 -22.49 -7.14
N PHE A 13 -31.76 -21.55 -7.16
CA PHE A 13 -32.05 -20.13 -6.91
C PHE A 13 -31.75 -19.29 -8.14
N THR A 14 -32.61 -18.31 -8.43
CA THR A 14 -32.36 -17.30 -9.45
C THR A 14 -31.71 -16.09 -8.78
N VAL A 15 -30.47 -15.79 -9.17
CA VAL A 15 -29.75 -14.63 -8.65
C VAL A 15 -30.31 -13.37 -9.29
N THR A 16 -30.88 -12.48 -8.48
CA THR A 16 -31.47 -11.20 -8.91
C THR A 16 -30.53 -10.02 -8.78
N GLY A 17 -29.48 -10.16 -7.98
CA GLY A 17 -28.47 -9.12 -7.77
C GLY A 17 -27.25 -9.63 -7.03
N ILE A 18 -26.19 -8.85 -7.08
CA ILE A 18 -24.94 -9.11 -6.35
C ILE A 18 -24.77 -8.00 -5.34
N TYR A 19 -24.56 -8.37 -4.08
CA TYR A 19 -24.28 -7.46 -2.98
C TYR A 19 -22.88 -7.71 -2.44
N THR A 20 -22.11 -6.64 -2.27
CA THR A 20 -20.76 -6.72 -1.72
C THR A 20 -20.82 -6.89 -0.21
N TYR A 21 -20.54 -8.10 0.27
CA TYR A 21 -20.51 -8.43 1.69
C TYR A 21 -19.12 -8.96 2.08
N PRO A 22 -18.34 -8.18 2.86
CA PRO A 22 -16.93 -8.53 3.12
C PRO A 22 -16.76 -9.62 4.18
N ALA A 23 -17.77 -9.94 4.97
CA ALA A 23 -17.61 -10.84 6.12
C ALA A 23 -17.51 -12.33 5.73
N ALA A 24 -18.31 -12.77 4.76
CA ALA A 24 -18.32 -14.16 4.29
C ALA A 24 -19.10 -14.28 2.98
N LEU A 25 -18.95 -15.43 2.32
CA LEU A 25 -19.81 -15.80 1.21
C LEU A 25 -21.22 -16.03 1.76
N SER A 26 -22.15 -15.13 1.43
CA SER A 26 -23.52 -15.13 1.98
C SER A 26 -24.54 -14.99 0.87
N VAL A 27 -25.66 -15.69 1.03
CA VAL A 27 -26.82 -15.56 0.16
C VAL A 27 -27.91 -14.85 0.95
N PHE A 28 -28.41 -13.75 0.40
CA PHE A 28 -29.50 -12.98 0.98
C PHE A 28 -30.79 -13.30 0.22
N MET A 29 -31.84 -13.64 0.92
CA MET A 29 -33.14 -13.89 0.35
C MET A 29 -34.24 -13.34 1.24
N ASN A 30 -35.45 -13.20 0.67
CA ASN A 30 -36.60 -12.78 1.44
C ASN A 30 -36.96 -13.85 2.49
N CYS A 31 -37.37 -13.41 3.69
CA CYS A 31 -37.72 -14.27 4.80
C CYS A 31 -38.83 -15.26 4.44
N ASP A 32 -39.91 -14.79 3.78
CA ASP A 32 -41.04 -15.64 3.37
C ASP A 32 -40.59 -16.71 2.35
N ALA A 33 -39.63 -16.35 1.46
CA ALA A 33 -39.07 -17.29 0.50
C ALA A 33 -38.21 -18.33 1.22
N PHE A 34 -37.42 -17.91 2.20
CA PHE A 34 -36.59 -18.80 3.03
C PHE A 34 -37.43 -19.83 3.79
N GLU A 35 -38.46 -19.38 4.46
CA GLU A 35 -39.39 -20.27 5.24
C GLU A 35 -40.03 -21.30 4.32
N LYS A 36 -40.52 -20.88 3.14
CA LYS A 36 -41.15 -21.79 2.17
C LYS A 36 -40.18 -22.78 1.57
N THR A 37 -38.94 -22.36 1.33
CA THR A 37 -37.95 -23.22 0.67
C THR A 37 -37.33 -24.24 1.59
N PHE A 38 -37.07 -23.85 2.83
CA PHE A 38 -36.40 -24.70 3.80
C PHE A 38 -37.34 -25.36 4.81
N GLU A 39 -38.63 -25.10 4.71
CA GLU A 39 -39.69 -25.65 5.62
C GLU A 39 -39.35 -25.41 7.09
N LYS A 40 -38.60 -24.38 7.39
CA LYS A 40 -38.24 -23.94 8.74
C LYS A 40 -39.26 -22.91 9.18
N GLY A 41 -39.92 -23.15 10.29
CA GLY A 41 -40.81 -22.16 10.90
C GLY A 41 -40.11 -20.86 11.22
N SER A 42 -40.88 -19.84 11.57
CA SER A 42 -40.37 -18.49 11.88
C SER A 42 -39.42 -18.52 13.10
N TYR A 43 -38.17 -18.86 12.86
CA TYR A 43 -37.12 -18.94 13.86
C TYR A 43 -36.01 -17.90 13.55
N TYR A 44 -35.92 -16.93 14.43
CA TYR A 44 -34.91 -15.93 14.38
C TYR A 44 -33.79 -16.26 15.37
N PRO A 45 -32.59 -16.62 14.94
CA PRO A 45 -31.48 -16.96 15.83
C PRO A 45 -30.88 -15.74 16.53
N GLY A 46 -31.20 -14.53 16.09
CA GLY A 46 -30.70 -13.31 16.69
C GLY A 46 -31.27 -12.04 16.11
N TYR A 47 -30.93 -10.93 16.75
CA TYR A 47 -31.31 -9.58 16.35
C TYR A 47 -30.08 -8.71 16.14
N PHE A 48 -30.14 -7.84 15.15
CA PHE A 48 -29.16 -6.77 14.94
C PHE A 48 -29.81 -5.45 15.36
N SER A 49 -29.18 -4.71 16.25
CA SER A 49 -29.64 -3.40 16.71
C SER A 49 -28.47 -2.43 16.77
N ASN A 50 -28.75 -1.15 16.49
CA ASN A 50 -27.80 -0.06 16.69
C ASN A 50 -27.77 0.43 18.15
N GLU A 51 -28.77 0.04 18.95
CA GLU A 51 -28.93 0.41 20.35
C GLU A 51 -28.98 -0.85 21.19
N GLU A 52 -28.70 -0.73 22.50
CA GLU A 52 -28.79 -1.83 23.44
C GLU A 52 -30.25 -2.27 23.63
N LEU A 53 -30.52 -3.55 23.37
CA LEU A 53 -31.87 -4.13 23.53
C LEU A 53 -32.12 -4.44 24.99
N THR A 54 -32.90 -3.59 25.69
CA THR A 54 -33.21 -3.72 27.10
C THR A 54 -34.44 -4.58 27.37
N ASP A 55 -35.29 -4.79 26.36
CA ASP A 55 -36.57 -5.50 26.47
C ASP A 55 -36.44 -7.03 26.43
N LEU A 56 -35.24 -7.54 26.20
CA LEU A 56 -34.99 -8.97 26.13
C LEU A 56 -34.69 -9.55 27.51
N THR A 57 -35.39 -10.64 27.84
CA THR A 57 -35.13 -11.38 29.08
C THR A 57 -33.73 -12.04 28.98
N GLN A 58 -32.82 -11.70 29.86
CA GLN A 58 -31.44 -12.22 29.89
C GLN A 58 -31.33 -13.74 29.82
N LYS A 59 -32.33 -14.45 30.35
CA LYS A 59 -32.42 -15.91 30.33
C LYS A 59 -32.49 -16.51 28.90
N ASN A 60 -32.91 -15.72 27.93
CA ASN A 60 -33.09 -16.12 26.54
C ASN A 60 -31.94 -15.61 25.64
N ILE A 61 -30.97 -14.88 26.19
CA ILE A 61 -29.83 -14.35 25.48
C ILE A 61 -28.67 -15.35 25.63
N ALA A 62 -28.33 -16.05 24.55
CA ALA A 62 -27.22 -16.96 24.55
C ALA A 62 -25.87 -16.21 24.48
N MET A 63 -25.83 -15.12 23.71
CA MET A 63 -24.61 -14.32 23.51
C MET A 63 -24.97 -12.94 22.97
N THR A 64 -24.31 -11.92 23.51
CA THR A 64 -24.34 -10.56 22.95
C THR A 64 -22.99 -10.30 22.30
N ILE A 65 -22.98 -9.95 21.00
CA ILE A 65 -21.77 -9.65 20.25
C ILE A 65 -21.80 -8.15 19.95
N SER A 66 -20.89 -7.41 20.55
CA SER A 66 -20.73 -5.98 20.29
C SER A 66 -19.83 -5.73 19.07
N LYS A 67 -19.94 -4.53 18.48
CA LYS A 67 -19.03 -4.09 17.42
C LYS A 67 -17.55 -4.13 17.89
N GLU A 68 -17.33 -3.90 19.17
CA GLU A 68 -15.99 -3.94 19.77
C GLU A 68 -15.44 -5.37 19.81
N ASP A 69 -16.27 -6.35 20.11
CA ASP A 69 -15.89 -7.77 20.12
C ASP A 69 -15.51 -8.25 18.71
N LEU A 70 -16.33 -7.90 17.71
CA LEU A 70 -16.05 -8.23 16.30
C LEU A 70 -14.74 -7.61 15.81
N THR A 71 -14.46 -6.37 16.22
CA THR A 71 -13.25 -5.66 15.78
C THR A 71 -12.03 -5.93 16.65
N LYS A 72 -12.18 -6.56 17.81
CA LYS A 72 -11.08 -6.83 18.76
C LYS A 72 -9.96 -7.62 18.12
N THR A 73 -10.27 -8.71 17.43
CA THR A 73 -9.29 -9.56 16.76
C THR A 73 -8.58 -8.81 15.62
N SER A 74 -9.34 -8.07 14.80
CA SER A 74 -8.79 -7.26 13.72
C SER A 74 -7.90 -6.13 14.26
N ARG A 75 -8.29 -5.51 15.37
CA ARG A 75 -7.50 -4.46 16.04
C ARG A 75 -6.21 -5.03 16.60
N GLN A 76 -6.27 -6.20 17.24
CA GLN A 76 -5.11 -6.88 17.81
C GLN A 76 -4.15 -7.33 16.71
N LEU A 77 -4.66 -7.86 15.60
CA LEU A 77 -3.88 -8.20 14.43
C LEU A 77 -3.21 -6.97 13.82
N ARG A 78 -3.94 -5.87 13.67
CA ARG A 78 -3.39 -4.58 13.19
C ARG A 78 -2.27 -4.06 14.08
N LEU A 79 -2.42 -4.14 15.39
CA LEU A 79 -1.37 -3.70 16.34
C LEU A 79 -0.13 -4.59 16.25
N SER A 80 -0.31 -5.91 16.15
CA SER A 80 0.80 -6.86 16.03
C SER A 80 1.53 -6.72 14.68
N MET A 81 0.80 -6.59 13.58
CA MET A 81 1.39 -6.44 12.24
C MET A 81 1.92 -5.02 12.00
N GLY A 82 1.34 -4.01 12.67
CA GLY A 82 1.75 -2.61 12.52
C GLY A 82 3.22 -2.38 12.86
N GLY A 83 3.71 -3.02 13.91
CA GLY A 83 5.13 -2.97 14.28
C GLY A 83 6.05 -3.54 13.20
N MET A 84 5.70 -4.68 12.62
CA MET A 84 6.45 -5.28 11.51
C MET A 84 6.40 -4.38 10.25
N ALA A 85 5.23 -3.82 9.94
CA ALA A 85 5.08 -2.91 8.80
C ALA A 85 5.99 -1.68 8.92
N VAL A 86 6.10 -1.08 10.11
CA VAL A 86 7.01 0.06 10.37
C VAL A 86 8.48 -0.34 10.17
N LEU A 87 8.89 -1.53 10.63
CA LEU A 87 10.25 -2.03 10.42
C LEU A 87 10.55 -2.24 8.93
N PHE A 88 9.65 -2.86 8.18
CA PHE A 88 9.81 -3.02 6.73
C PHE A 88 9.84 -1.69 5.98
N GLN A 89 9.01 -0.74 6.39
CA GLN A 89 9.01 0.60 5.81
C GLN A 89 10.33 1.33 6.09
N GLY A 90 10.84 1.25 7.32
CA GLY A 90 12.14 1.81 7.68
C GLY A 90 13.27 1.20 6.87
N PHE A 91 13.30 -0.12 6.75
CA PHE A 91 14.27 -0.83 5.91
C PHE A 91 14.19 -0.39 4.44
N GLY A 92 12.97 -0.29 3.88
CA GLY A 92 12.75 0.18 2.50
C GLY A 92 13.30 1.59 2.27
N VAL A 93 13.08 2.52 3.19
CA VAL A 93 13.62 3.89 3.12
C VAL A 93 15.16 3.88 3.15
N ILE A 94 15.77 3.09 4.02
CA ILE A 94 17.23 2.96 4.12
C ILE A 94 17.80 2.39 2.82
N MET A 95 17.22 1.32 2.28
CA MET A 95 17.64 0.72 1.01
C MET A 95 17.51 1.70 -0.16
N PHE A 96 16.38 2.42 -0.23
CA PHE A 96 16.18 3.46 -1.24
C PHE A 96 17.24 4.57 -1.14
N ALA A 97 17.53 5.03 0.07
CA ALA A 97 18.56 6.04 0.32
C ALA A 97 19.97 5.55 -0.12
N LEU A 98 20.34 4.31 0.23
CA LEU A 98 21.59 3.72 -0.15
C LEU A 98 21.73 3.59 -1.68
N LEU A 99 20.71 3.09 -2.36
CA LEU A 99 20.72 2.95 -3.82
C LEU A 99 20.84 4.30 -4.52
N LEU A 100 20.07 5.31 -4.08
CA LEU A 100 20.19 6.66 -4.61
C LEU A 100 21.58 7.26 -4.36
N TYR A 101 22.13 7.07 -3.17
CA TYR A 101 23.49 7.54 -2.86
C TYR A 101 24.53 6.88 -3.75
N LEU A 102 24.50 5.55 -3.91
CA LEU A 102 25.44 4.80 -4.75
C LEU A 102 25.32 5.21 -6.21
N LEU A 103 24.10 5.27 -6.75
CA LEU A 103 23.87 5.71 -8.12
C LEU A 103 24.42 7.11 -8.35
N SER A 104 24.12 8.02 -7.44
CA SER A 104 24.60 9.40 -7.52
C SER A 104 26.12 9.50 -7.43
N LYS A 105 26.73 8.68 -6.57
CA LYS A 105 28.18 8.58 -6.46
C LYS A 105 28.81 8.17 -7.79
N VAL A 106 28.28 7.11 -8.41
CA VAL A 106 28.76 6.63 -9.71
C VAL A 106 28.59 7.69 -10.81
N VAL A 107 27.45 8.36 -10.86
CA VAL A 107 27.19 9.43 -11.85
C VAL A 107 28.19 10.58 -11.68
N ILE A 108 28.43 11.03 -10.44
CA ILE A 108 29.38 12.12 -10.19
C ILE A 108 30.81 11.69 -10.52
N GLU A 109 31.22 10.48 -10.15
CA GLU A 109 32.56 9.96 -10.43
C GLU A 109 32.81 9.79 -11.92
N LYS A 110 31.82 9.27 -12.67
CA LYS A 110 31.93 9.18 -14.15
C LYS A 110 32.00 10.55 -14.83
N ASN A 111 31.41 11.58 -14.24
CA ASN A 111 31.42 12.93 -14.80
C ASN A 111 32.45 13.85 -14.13
N ALA A 112 33.31 13.34 -13.24
CA ALA A 112 34.26 14.16 -12.50
C ALA A 112 35.20 14.95 -13.42
N GLN A 113 35.68 14.35 -14.49
CA GLN A 113 36.52 15.00 -15.48
C GLN A 113 35.79 16.15 -16.21
N SER A 114 34.54 15.93 -16.63
CA SER A 114 33.70 16.95 -17.26
C SER A 114 33.39 18.10 -16.30
N ILE A 115 33.15 17.78 -15.03
CA ILE A 115 32.92 18.77 -13.96
C ILE A 115 34.17 19.59 -13.71
N SER A 116 35.36 18.95 -13.65
CA SER A 116 36.62 19.60 -13.47
C SER A 116 36.98 20.52 -14.67
N MET A 117 36.72 20.05 -15.91
CA MET A 117 36.88 20.85 -17.12
C MET A 117 35.98 22.09 -17.11
N ALA A 118 34.69 21.94 -16.72
CA ALA A 118 33.79 23.07 -16.61
C ALA A 118 34.26 24.10 -15.56
N LYS A 119 34.85 23.65 -14.45
CA LYS A 119 35.47 24.55 -13.45
C LYS A 119 36.66 25.32 -14.01
N ILE A 120 37.52 24.69 -14.82
CA ILE A 120 38.65 25.34 -15.49
C ILE A 120 38.16 26.39 -16.51
N LEU A 121 37.06 26.12 -17.22
CA LEU A 121 36.41 27.07 -18.14
C LEU A 121 35.72 28.24 -17.43
N GLY A 122 35.75 28.31 -16.09
CA GLY A 122 35.23 29.43 -15.31
C GLY A 122 33.76 29.30 -14.91
N TYR A 123 33.13 28.14 -15.12
CA TYR A 123 31.75 27.92 -14.61
C TYR A 123 31.74 27.91 -13.08
N SER A 124 30.79 28.60 -12.50
CA SER A 124 30.59 28.61 -11.07
C SER A 124 30.06 27.26 -10.55
N ASP A 125 30.36 26.91 -9.30
CA ASP A 125 29.81 25.72 -8.65
C ASP A 125 28.27 25.68 -8.68
N LYS A 126 27.61 26.84 -8.68
CA LYS A 126 26.13 26.93 -8.76
C LYS A 126 25.62 26.53 -10.15
N GLU A 127 26.30 26.90 -11.22
CA GLU A 127 25.92 26.55 -12.58
C GLU A 127 26.14 25.08 -12.84
N ILE A 128 27.25 24.53 -12.41
CA ILE A 128 27.56 23.10 -12.50
C ILE A 128 26.55 22.29 -11.73
N ASN A 129 26.25 22.65 -10.47
CA ASN A 129 25.24 21.99 -9.67
C ASN A 129 23.85 22.06 -10.32
N ARG A 130 23.47 23.22 -10.88
CA ARG A 130 22.21 23.37 -11.58
C ARG A 130 22.08 22.44 -12.77
N LEU A 131 23.14 22.22 -13.52
CA LEU A 131 23.15 21.36 -14.70
C LEU A 131 22.96 19.89 -14.31
N TYR A 132 23.77 19.39 -13.39
CA TYR A 132 23.76 17.96 -12.99
C TYR A 132 22.59 17.61 -12.09
N ILE A 133 22.32 18.44 -11.08
CA ILE A 133 21.25 18.12 -10.10
C ILE A 133 19.86 18.31 -10.70
N ARG A 134 19.65 19.31 -11.55
CA ARG A 134 18.34 19.52 -12.17
C ARG A 134 17.90 18.31 -13.00
N THR A 135 18.79 17.77 -13.79
CA THR A 135 18.51 16.56 -14.60
C THR A 135 18.19 15.37 -13.71
N THR A 136 19.04 15.12 -12.69
CA THR A 136 18.82 14.03 -11.74
C THR A 136 17.53 14.21 -10.96
N THR A 137 17.17 15.45 -10.57
CA THR A 137 15.91 15.75 -9.88
C THR A 137 14.69 15.39 -10.72
N ILE A 138 14.68 15.83 -11.98
CA ILE A 138 13.56 15.56 -12.88
C ILE A 138 13.37 14.04 -13.05
N VAL A 139 14.46 13.34 -13.35
CA VAL A 139 14.43 11.89 -13.52
C VAL A 139 13.97 11.19 -12.25
N SER A 140 14.48 11.60 -11.08
CA SER A 140 14.10 10.98 -9.80
C SER A 140 12.62 11.20 -9.45
N VAL A 141 12.11 12.41 -9.66
CA VAL A 141 10.69 12.72 -9.39
C VAL A 141 9.77 11.95 -10.34
N VAL A 142 10.08 11.94 -11.64
CA VAL A 142 9.30 11.18 -12.63
C VAL A 142 9.34 9.69 -12.31
N SER A 143 10.52 9.13 -12.03
CA SER A 143 10.65 7.72 -11.65
C SER A 143 9.86 7.39 -10.39
N LEU A 144 9.86 8.27 -9.37
CA LEU A 144 9.11 8.06 -8.14
C LEU A 144 7.61 7.95 -8.40
N VAL A 145 7.06 8.87 -9.21
CA VAL A 145 5.63 8.85 -9.57
C VAL A 145 5.27 7.60 -10.38
N VAL A 146 6.09 7.24 -11.37
CA VAL A 146 5.88 6.04 -12.19
C VAL A 146 5.95 4.77 -11.32
N THR A 147 6.92 4.71 -10.41
CA THR A 147 7.09 3.55 -9.50
C THR A 147 5.91 3.40 -8.55
N ILE A 148 5.37 4.50 -8.01
CA ILE A 148 4.17 4.45 -7.16
C ILE A 148 2.99 3.86 -7.95
N GLY A 149 2.76 4.32 -9.18
CA GLY A 149 1.71 3.76 -10.04
C GLY A 149 1.90 2.27 -10.31
N LEU A 150 3.13 1.85 -10.63
CA LEU A 150 3.47 0.45 -10.84
C LEU A 150 3.25 -0.40 -9.57
N CYS A 151 3.65 0.11 -8.40
CA CYS A 151 3.45 -0.57 -7.12
C CYS A 151 1.97 -0.79 -6.80
N ILE A 152 1.10 0.19 -7.09
CA ILE A 152 -0.35 0.03 -6.89
C ILE A 152 -0.89 -1.13 -7.73
N VAL A 153 -0.52 -1.20 -9.01
CA VAL A 153 -0.95 -2.29 -9.90
C VAL A 153 -0.42 -3.63 -9.42
N LEU A 154 0.85 -3.71 -9.04
CA LEU A 154 1.45 -4.94 -8.52
C LEU A 154 0.78 -5.41 -7.23
N LEU A 155 0.54 -4.50 -6.29
CA LEU A 155 -0.13 -4.83 -5.02
C LEU A 155 -1.56 -5.33 -5.27
N LYS A 156 -2.29 -4.72 -6.20
CA LYS A 156 -3.63 -5.18 -6.58
C LYS A 156 -3.58 -6.62 -7.09
N VAL A 157 -2.70 -6.92 -8.03
CA VAL A 157 -2.53 -8.28 -8.58
C VAL A 157 -2.12 -9.27 -7.49
N ILE A 158 -1.17 -8.90 -6.63
CA ILE A 158 -0.73 -9.76 -5.51
C ILE A 158 -1.89 -10.05 -4.56
N CYS A 159 -2.69 -9.04 -4.21
CA CYS A 159 -3.87 -9.24 -3.37
C CYS A 159 -4.90 -10.15 -4.04
N GLU A 160 -5.19 -9.96 -5.31
CA GLU A 160 -6.14 -10.83 -6.07
C GLU A 160 -5.68 -12.29 -6.06
N VAL A 161 -4.38 -12.55 -6.28
CA VAL A 161 -3.82 -13.91 -6.28
C VAL A 161 -3.76 -14.49 -4.86
N ALA A 162 -3.30 -13.70 -3.88
CA ALA A 162 -3.14 -14.16 -2.50
C ALA A 162 -4.47 -14.50 -1.82
N PHE A 163 -5.53 -13.79 -2.20
CA PHE A 163 -6.87 -14.00 -1.63
C PHE A 163 -7.83 -14.74 -2.59
N ALA A 164 -7.32 -15.35 -3.66
CA ALA A 164 -8.15 -16.10 -4.62
C ALA A 164 -8.92 -17.27 -3.97
N GLU A 165 -8.35 -17.90 -2.93
CA GLU A 165 -8.98 -19.00 -2.17
C GLU A 165 -9.78 -18.51 -0.96
N TYR A 166 -9.82 -17.21 -0.72
CA TYR A 166 -10.58 -16.67 0.41
C TYR A 166 -12.08 -16.68 0.12
N SER A 167 -12.85 -17.33 1.00
CA SER A 167 -14.31 -17.44 0.87
C SER A 167 -15.07 -16.16 1.26
N GLY A 168 -14.58 -15.00 0.87
CA GLY A 168 -15.18 -13.69 1.14
C GLY A 168 -14.76 -12.68 0.10
N TYR A 169 -15.25 -11.44 0.22
CA TYR A 169 -14.84 -10.34 -0.64
C TYR A 169 -13.91 -9.41 0.13
N LEU A 170 -12.64 -9.36 -0.28
CA LEU A 170 -11.65 -8.41 0.22
C LEU A 170 -11.37 -7.38 -0.88
N GLU A 171 -11.88 -6.17 -0.65
CA GLU A 171 -11.60 -5.05 -1.53
C GLU A 171 -10.20 -4.49 -1.25
N PHE A 172 -9.36 -4.41 -2.28
CA PHE A 172 -8.11 -3.70 -2.19
C PHE A 172 -8.39 -2.19 -2.17
N TYR A 173 -8.28 -1.60 -1.00
CA TYR A 173 -8.44 -0.15 -0.80
C TYR A 173 -7.14 0.46 -0.27
N MET A 174 -6.69 1.52 -0.91
CA MET A 174 -5.54 2.30 -0.48
C MET A 174 -5.97 3.75 -0.26
N GLU A 175 -5.75 4.25 0.93
CA GLU A 175 -6.06 5.64 1.23
C GLU A 175 -5.17 6.59 0.42
N PRO A 176 -5.74 7.64 -0.22
CA PRO A 176 -4.95 8.65 -0.93
C PRO A 176 -3.90 9.33 -0.03
N LEU A 177 -4.20 9.43 1.27
CA LEU A 177 -3.28 9.98 2.27
C LEU A 177 -2.01 9.14 2.42
N ASP A 178 -2.11 7.81 2.31
CA ASP A 178 -0.95 6.93 2.41
C ASP A 178 -0.06 7.03 1.17
N LEU A 179 -0.65 7.21 -0.01
CA LEU A 179 0.09 7.52 -1.23
C LEU A 179 0.87 8.84 -1.09
N LEU A 180 0.24 9.85 -0.51
CA LEU A 180 0.90 11.13 -0.26
C LEU A 180 2.05 11.00 0.74
N LYS A 181 1.91 10.20 1.79
CA LYS A 181 2.98 9.91 2.75
C LYS A 181 4.18 9.23 2.09
N VAL A 182 3.93 8.23 1.23
CA VAL A 182 4.99 7.53 0.49
C VAL A 182 5.71 8.49 -0.47
N LEU A 183 4.96 9.30 -1.21
CA LEU A 183 5.53 10.31 -2.09
C LEU A 183 6.38 11.32 -1.31
N ALA A 184 5.86 11.83 -0.19
CA ALA A 184 6.57 12.78 0.66
C ALA A 184 7.86 12.16 1.24
N ALA A 185 7.80 10.93 1.75
CA ALA A 185 8.98 10.22 2.25
C ALA A 185 10.05 10.04 1.15
N GLY A 186 9.65 9.68 -0.06
CA GLY A 186 10.55 9.57 -1.21
C GLY A 186 11.21 10.91 -1.58
N LEU A 187 10.43 11.99 -1.63
CA LEU A 187 10.95 13.33 -1.94
C LEU A 187 11.89 13.85 -0.85
N ILE A 188 11.57 13.64 0.43
CA ILE A 188 12.43 14.03 1.56
C ILE A 188 13.75 13.27 1.47
N THR A 189 13.70 11.95 1.27
CA THR A 189 14.89 11.12 1.12
C THR A 189 15.76 11.61 -0.04
N TYR A 190 15.14 11.91 -1.19
CA TYR A 190 15.84 12.47 -2.35
C TYR A 190 16.47 13.82 -2.02
N ALA A 191 15.76 14.73 -1.34
CA ALA A 191 16.30 16.05 -0.96
C ALA A 191 17.54 15.94 -0.06
N VAL A 192 17.51 15.04 0.92
CA VAL A 192 18.66 14.76 1.80
C VAL A 192 19.87 14.28 0.98
N ILE A 193 19.66 13.35 0.05
CA ILE A 193 20.74 12.81 -0.77
C ILE A 193 21.28 13.86 -1.74
N SER A 194 20.40 14.66 -2.37
CA SER A 194 20.78 15.80 -3.20
C SER A 194 21.70 16.77 -2.46
N PHE A 195 21.43 17.00 -1.19
CA PHE A 195 22.31 17.86 -0.38
C PHE A 195 23.73 17.29 -0.26
N PHE A 196 23.87 15.98 -0.06
CA PHE A 196 25.19 15.32 -0.05
C PHE A 196 25.84 15.33 -1.43
N GLN A 197 25.08 15.18 -2.50
CA GLN A 197 25.58 15.28 -3.89
C GLN A 197 26.18 16.65 -4.16
N ILE A 198 25.52 17.75 -3.77
CA ILE A 198 26.02 19.12 -3.92
C ILE A 198 27.37 19.27 -3.23
N LYS A 199 27.50 18.76 -2.00
CA LYS A 199 28.80 18.80 -1.28
C LYS A 199 29.88 18.03 -2.04
N LYS A 200 29.56 16.88 -2.60
CA LYS A 200 30.52 16.04 -3.34
C LYS A 200 30.98 16.71 -4.65
N ILE A 201 30.05 17.32 -5.41
CA ILE A 201 30.39 18.08 -6.63
C ILE A 201 31.32 19.26 -6.34
N LYS A 202 31.08 19.98 -5.23
CA LYS A 202 31.96 21.07 -4.79
C LYS A 202 33.36 20.60 -4.43
N ALA A 203 33.48 19.40 -3.87
CA ALA A 203 34.75 18.83 -3.43
C ALA A 203 35.62 18.31 -4.58
N ILE A 204 35.16 18.24 -5.84
CA ILE A 204 35.92 17.80 -6.97
C ILE A 204 36.99 18.90 -7.31
N PRO A 205 38.29 18.58 -7.25
CA PRO A 205 39.35 19.54 -7.53
C PRO A 205 39.47 19.85 -9.03
N MET A 206 39.91 21.03 -9.37
CA MET A 206 40.19 21.43 -10.78
C MET A 206 41.31 20.62 -11.42
N THR A 207 42.17 20.04 -10.61
CA THR A 207 43.36 19.27 -11.07
C THR A 207 43.01 17.88 -11.62
N ASP A 208 41.82 17.34 -11.35
CA ASP A 208 41.46 16.01 -11.84
C ASP A 208 41.29 15.95 -13.38
N ALA A 209 41.04 17.08 -14.02
CA ALA A 209 41.01 17.17 -15.49
C ALA A 209 42.39 17.02 -16.11
N LEU A 210 43.44 17.32 -15.37
CA LEU A 210 44.84 17.29 -15.90
C LEU A 210 45.52 15.94 -15.65
N LYS A 211 45.02 15.13 -14.70
CA LYS A 211 45.62 13.83 -14.35
C LYS A 211 45.49 12.72 -15.41
N ASN A 212 44.56 12.84 -16.34
CA ASN A 212 44.27 11.81 -17.36
C ASN A 212 44.72 12.23 -18.79
N VAL A 213 45.66 13.14 -18.92
CA VAL A 213 46.23 13.57 -20.20
C VAL A 213 47.63 12.95 -20.45
N GLU A 214 48.08 12.07 -19.53
CA GLU A 214 49.29 11.24 -19.74
C GLU A 214 48.94 9.82 -20.15
#